data_920e40e418c878a0019b298abdabd753
#
_entry.id   920e40e418c878a0019b298abdabd753
#
_cell.length_a   1.000
_cell.length_b   1.000
_cell.length_c   1.000
_cell.angle_alpha   90.00
_cell.angle_beta   90.00
_cell.angle_gamma   90.00
#
_symmetry.space_group_name_H-M   'P 1'
#
loop_
_entity.id
_entity.type
_entity.pdbx_description
1 polymer ?
#
loop_
_entity_poly.entity_id
_entity_poly.type
_entity_poly.pdbx_seq_one_letter_code
_entity_poly.pdbx_strand_id
1 'polypeptide(L)'
;MKANNAERLFFIIFVIVFSFVVNLHAQIENSNTHLIARRIADRVIGETTFALTNTELKPVLNIQVIDFSKIFRNKNTNPSFALAKISVQEGSKFNFGISYTEPVKIWINKKFVFNGKDKDKFHFKEIAYSIFSFQDTLAVQLNKGMNRIIIESPGGSNALIYLRELTDVEENPRSKILPIVKKNHSLFAWGFITNSKKGLMIGKNSDSEKNLVDSLFSEQFLSSVQLEFPKTNIIKRLTINPSTTFNKDSFADWNYPNGILMMAMMDLSKATGDERYRGFVRKYCDFIVGNLSLFKKQYYDDHDLRTSYYRIFRKSMLDDAGAPALPFAELSLYDKVHNYDSLLFEMADYVLYDQPRLPDGTLCRPEPEKWTIWADDLFMSVPLLVRMGRITNRRKYFDEAEKQIINFNKYLFDSQKKLYKHGWFSKTNRKSKIFWGRANGWILWAESDALNYLPKDNKYYNEVERIFINHIKGILDCQDINGMWHQVLDDKNSFEETSCTAMFIVALAKGITGGILDKNLSANVFNAWKALQTKITSAGVVKDICCGTGIGDSKEFYETRHRYDNDPRGLGAIICADVEIAKLENYLKL
;
A
#
# COMPACT_ATOMS: atom_id res chain seq x y z
N MET A 1 31.77 66.89 -21.95
CA MET A 1 30.62 65.99 -22.19
C MET A 1 30.98 64.54 -22.60
N LYS A 2 32.20 64.23 -23.12
CA LYS A 2 32.56 62.88 -23.55
C LYS A 2 33.08 61.94 -22.42
N ALA A 3 33.59 62.46 -21.29
CA ALA A 3 34.07 61.65 -20.17
C ALA A 3 32.95 60.96 -19.36
N ASN A 4 31.80 61.60 -19.29
CA ASN A 4 30.66 61.11 -18.47
C ASN A 4 29.94 59.85 -19.06
N ASN A 5 30.10 59.57 -20.35
CA ASN A 5 29.48 58.40 -20.97
C ASN A 5 30.34 57.13 -20.83
N ALA A 6 31.65 57.26 -20.76
CA ALA A 6 32.55 56.13 -20.54
C ALA A 6 32.47 55.60 -19.11
N GLU A 7 32.38 56.50 -18.11
CA GLU A 7 32.19 56.10 -16.71
C GLU A 7 30.81 55.44 -16.47
N ARG A 8 29.75 55.94 -17.11
CA ARG A 8 28.42 55.30 -17.06
C ARG A 8 28.41 53.93 -17.72
N LEU A 9 29.08 53.77 -18.85
CA LEU A 9 29.19 52.49 -19.54
C LEU A 9 30.00 51.49 -18.71
N PHE A 10 31.09 51.94 -18.08
CA PHE A 10 31.89 51.11 -17.18
C PHE A 10 31.11 50.67 -15.93
N PHE A 11 30.33 51.57 -15.34
CA PHE A 11 29.47 51.25 -14.22
C PHE A 11 28.35 50.24 -14.57
N ILE A 12 27.72 50.37 -15.74
CA ILE A 12 26.69 49.44 -16.23
C ILE A 12 27.31 48.06 -16.51
N ILE A 13 28.48 48.00 -17.15
CA ILE A 13 29.18 46.72 -17.39
C ILE A 13 29.61 46.09 -16.08
N PHE A 14 30.11 46.86 -15.11
CA PHE A 14 30.47 46.36 -13.78
C PHE A 14 29.27 45.79 -13.03
N VAL A 15 28.12 46.45 -13.04
CA VAL A 15 26.88 45.97 -12.42
C VAL A 15 26.38 44.68 -13.08
N ILE A 16 26.44 44.61 -14.42
CA ILE A 16 26.03 43.39 -15.16
C ILE A 16 26.99 42.23 -14.86
N VAL A 17 28.31 42.46 -14.90
CA VAL A 17 29.30 41.41 -14.58
C VAL A 17 29.23 41.00 -13.12
N PHE A 18 29.06 41.95 -12.21
CA PHE A 18 28.90 41.65 -10.78
C PHE A 18 27.62 40.87 -10.51
N SER A 19 26.49 41.26 -11.12
CA SER A 19 25.23 40.50 -11.05
C SER A 19 25.34 39.11 -11.65
N PHE A 20 26.09 38.95 -12.75
CA PHE A 20 26.33 37.66 -13.38
C PHE A 20 27.25 36.78 -12.51
N VAL A 21 28.30 37.32 -11.93
CA VAL A 21 29.19 36.60 -10.99
C VAL A 21 28.47 36.22 -9.69
N VAL A 22 27.66 37.10 -9.13
CA VAL A 22 26.84 36.81 -7.95
C VAL A 22 25.80 35.76 -8.27
N ASN A 23 25.12 35.84 -9.42
CA ASN A 23 24.19 34.79 -9.85
C ASN A 23 24.89 33.46 -10.14
N LEU A 24 26.09 33.48 -10.75
CA LEU A 24 26.88 32.28 -11.00
C LEU A 24 27.38 31.67 -9.68
N HIS A 25 27.80 32.47 -8.72
CA HIS A 25 28.22 32.02 -7.38
C HIS A 25 27.02 31.43 -6.59
N ALA A 26 25.89 32.10 -6.65
CA ALA A 26 24.63 31.58 -6.05
C ALA A 26 24.15 30.30 -6.76
N GLN A 27 24.31 30.17 -8.06
CA GLN A 27 24.01 28.93 -8.78
C GLN A 27 24.99 27.80 -8.43
N ILE A 28 26.28 28.09 -8.23
CA ILE A 28 27.30 27.10 -7.82
C ILE A 28 27.11 26.69 -6.38
N GLU A 29 26.79 27.61 -5.45
CA GLU A 29 26.43 27.27 -4.07
C GLU A 29 25.12 26.46 -4.02
N ASN A 30 24.10 26.85 -4.79
CA ASN A 30 22.87 26.06 -4.91
C ASN A 30 23.08 24.68 -5.56
N SER A 31 24.08 24.51 -6.44
CA SER A 31 24.37 23.21 -7.06
C SER A 31 25.02 22.22 -6.09
N ASN A 32 25.70 22.70 -5.04
CA ASN A 32 26.32 21.85 -4.02
C ASN A 32 25.44 21.58 -2.81
N THR A 33 24.36 22.36 -2.61
CA THR A 33 23.37 22.09 -1.58
C THR A 33 22.44 20.98 -2.03
N HIS A 34 22.03 20.12 -1.11
CA HIS A 34 21.13 18.98 -1.35
C HIS A 34 21.68 17.94 -2.35
N LEU A 35 23.00 17.76 -2.40
CA LEU A 35 23.64 16.89 -3.38
C LEU A 35 23.16 15.44 -3.30
N ILE A 36 22.94 14.91 -2.10
CA ILE A 36 22.45 13.54 -1.86
C ILE A 36 21.02 13.40 -2.32
N ALA A 37 20.13 14.31 -1.88
CA ALA A 37 18.73 14.31 -2.27
C ALA A 37 18.58 14.40 -3.80
N ARG A 38 19.35 15.29 -4.46
CA ARG A 38 19.35 15.45 -5.92
C ARG A 38 19.79 14.16 -6.62
N ARG A 39 20.86 13.51 -6.18
CA ARG A 39 21.35 12.25 -6.78
C ARG A 39 20.31 11.14 -6.71
N ILE A 40 19.66 10.98 -5.56
CA ILE A 40 18.61 9.98 -5.38
C ILE A 40 17.41 10.32 -6.25
N ALA A 41 16.93 11.57 -6.23
CA ALA A 41 15.77 11.99 -6.99
C ALA A 41 16.00 11.90 -8.51
N ASP A 42 17.15 12.39 -9.02
CA ASP A 42 17.51 12.34 -10.44
C ASP A 42 17.60 10.89 -10.94
N ARG A 43 18.08 9.97 -10.10
CA ARG A 43 18.10 8.55 -10.41
C ARG A 43 16.70 7.97 -10.48
N VAL A 44 15.82 8.25 -9.52
CA VAL A 44 14.42 7.80 -9.54
C VAL A 44 13.72 8.32 -10.80
N ILE A 45 13.95 9.59 -11.18
CA ILE A 45 13.41 10.18 -12.41
C ILE A 45 13.93 9.41 -13.63
N GLY A 46 15.23 9.14 -13.69
CA GLY A 46 15.85 8.43 -14.82
C GLY A 46 15.37 6.98 -14.99
N GLU A 47 15.00 6.32 -13.90
CA GLU A 47 14.54 4.93 -13.89
C GLU A 47 13.03 4.76 -14.04
N THR A 48 12.25 5.84 -13.90
CA THR A 48 10.78 5.78 -13.93
C THR A 48 10.26 5.94 -15.36
N THR A 49 9.47 4.97 -15.81
CA THR A 49 8.72 5.04 -17.06
C THR A 49 7.23 5.11 -16.78
N PHE A 50 6.58 6.21 -17.18
CA PHE A 50 5.14 6.36 -17.12
C PHE A 50 4.50 5.75 -18.38
N ALA A 51 4.46 4.43 -18.44
CA ALA A 51 3.91 3.67 -19.56
C ALA A 51 3.22 2.40 -19.09
N LEU A 52 2.33 1.90 -19.93
CA LEU A 52 1.63 0.64 -19.74
C LEU A 52 2.21 -0.45 -20.64
N THR A 53 2.22 -1.66 -20.14
CA THR A 53 2.62 -2.86 -20.88
C THR A 53 1.57 -3.96 -20.77
N ASN A 54 1.55 -4.86 -21.73
CA ASN A 54 0.71 -6.06 -21.68
C ASN A 54 1.40 -7.14 -20.85
N THR A 55 0.68 -7.69 -19.89
CA THR A 55 1.12 -8.85 -19.10
C THR A 55 0.07 -9.95 -19.10
N GLU A 56 0.47 -11.15 -18.71
CA GLU A 56 -0.46 -12.25 -18.57
C GLU A 56 -1.27 -12.12 -17.26
N LEU A 57 -2.59 -12.34 -17.36
CA LEU A 57 -3.45 -12.42 -16.20
C LEU A 57 -3.21 -13.72 -15.44
N LYS A 58 -2.86 -13.64 -14.17
CA LYS A 58 -2.69 -14.81 -13.30
C LYS A 58 -3.76 -14.80 -12.19
N PRO A 59 -4.34 -15.97 -11.85
CA PRO A 59 -5.22 -16.07 -10.69
C PRO A 59 -4.51 -15.60 -9.42
N VAL A 60 -5.20 -14.81 -8.62
CA VAL A 60 -4.64 -14.26 -7.39
C VAL A 60 -5.07 -15.13 -6.23
N LEU A 61 -4.09 -15.57 -5.40
CA LEU A 61 -4.33 -16.31 -4.16
C LEU A 61 -5.29 -17.49 -4.31
N ASN A 62 -5.28 -18.13 -5.47
CA ASN A 62 -6.16 -19.27 -5.84
C ASN A 62 -7.67 -18.97 -5.74
N ILE A 63 -8.07 -17.70 -5.77
CA ILE A 63 -9.48 -17.33 -5.84
C ILE A 63 -10.01 -17.70 -7.22
N GLN A 64 -11.06 -18.52 -7.22
CA GLN A 64 -11.80 -18.85 -8.43
C GLN A 64 -12.93 -17.84 -8.60
N VAL A 65 -13.00 -17.28 -9.79
CA VAL A 65 -14.09 -16.38 -10.17
C VAL A 65 -14.93 -17.09 -11.24
N ILE A 66 -16.19 -17.37 -10.92
CA ILE A 66 -17.13 -18.06 -11.78
C ILE A 66 -18.22 -17.06 -12.16
N ASP A 67 -18.10 -16.48 -13.34
CA ASP A 67 -19.00 -15.44 -13.85
C ASP A 67 -19.85 -15.96 -14.97
N PHE A 68 -21.10 -16.29 -14.67
CA PHE A 68 -22.07 -16.78 -15.63
C PHE A 68 -22.43 -15.72 -16.69
N SER A 69 -22.38 -14.44 -16.37
CA SER A 69 -22.71 -13.35 -17.28
C SER A 69 -21.72 -13.24 -18.46
N LYS A 70 -20.47 -13.63 -18.26
CA LYS A 70 -19.44 -13.65 -19.31
C LYS A 70 -19.73 -14.68 -20.41
N ILE A 71 -20.54 -15.70 -20.09
CA ILE A 71 -20.89 -16.79 -21.01
C ILE A 71 -22.28 -16.56 -21.60
N PHE A 72 -23.26 -16.24 -20.77
CA PHE A 72 -24.67 -16.31 -21.12
C PHE A 72 -25.36 -14.95 -21.31
N ARG A 73 -24.63 -13.90 -21.59
CA ARG A 73 -25.13 -12.52 -21.73
C ARG A 73 -26.58 -12.47 -22.22
N ASN A 74 -27.50 -11.97 -21.37
CA ASN A 74 -28.92 -11.72 -21.66
C ASN A 74 -29.76 -12.91 -22.15
N LYS A 75 -29.35 -14.14 -21.90
CA LYS A 75 -30.18 -15.29 -22.19
C LYS A 75 -30.91 -15.71 -20.92
N ASN A 76 -32.22 -15.52 -20.88
CA ASN A 76 -33.09 -16.12 -19.86
C ASN A 76 -33.07 -17.65 -20.00
N THR A 77 -32.09 -18.30 -19.40
CA THR A 77 -31.91 -19.74 -19.48
C THR A 77 -31.80 -20.29 -18.08
N ASN A 78 -32.82 -20.94 -17.62
CA ASN A 78 -32.89 -21.64 -16.35
C ASN A 78 -32.68 -23.13 -16.53
N PRO A 79 -31.95 -23.78 -15.66
CA PRO A 79 -30.78 -23.35 -14.89
C PRO A 79 -29.50 -23.38 -15.72
N SER A 80 -28.44 -22.74 -15.24
CA SER A 80 -27.11 -22.78 -15.85
C SER A 80 -26.12 -23.44 -14.89
N PHE A 81 -25.11 -24.14 -15.44
CA PHE A 81 -24.14 -24.91 -14.66
C PHE A 81 -22.71 -24.53 -15.01
N ALA A 82 -21.84 -24.50 -13.98
CA ALA A 82 -20.41 -24.40 -14.11
C ALA A 82 -19.75 -25.66 -13.52
N LEU A 83 -18.78 -26.23 -14.25
CA LEU A 83 -18.14 -27.50 -13.95
C LEU A 83 -16.62 -27.38 -13.92
N ALA A 84 -15.99 -27.98 -12.88
CA ALA A 84 -14.54 -28.10 -12.79
C ALA A 84 -14.14 -29.40 -12.06
N LYS A 85 -12.82 -29.63 -11.97
CA LYS A 85 -12.23 -30.71 -11.16
C LYS A 85 -11.44 -30.12 -10.01
N ILE A 86 -11.49 -30.75 -8.83
CA ILE A 86 -10.67 -30.44 -7.67
C ILE A 86 -9.69 -31.60 -7.48
N SER A 87 -8.40 -31.33 -7.60
CA SER A 87 -7.33 -32.30 -7.33
C SER A 87 -6.79 -32.09 -5.92
N VAL A 88 -6.71 -33.14 -5.13
CA VAL A 88 -6.11 -33.14 -3.79
C VAL A 88 -5.12 -34.29 -3.64
N GLN A 89 -4.02 -34.06 -2.93
CA GLN A 89 -3.00 -35.08 -2.71
C GLN A 89 -3.44 -36.11 -1.69
N GLU A 90 -4.19 -35.68 -0.66
CA GLU A 90 -4.71 -36.55 0.40
C GLU A 90 -6.19 -36.25 0.62
N GLY A 91 -6.97 -37.31 0.85
CA GLY A 91 -8.39 -37.20 1.16
C GLY A 91 -8.60 -36.70 2.58
N SER A 92 -9.30 -35.57 2.71
CA SER A 92 -9.58 -34.97 4.02
C SER A 92 -10.75 -33.98 3.94
N LYS A 93 -11.08 -33.36 5.08
CA LYS A 93 -12.03 -32.27 5.15
C LYS A 93 -11.37 -30.96 4.65
N PHE A 94 -12.08 -30.25 3.78
CA PHE A 94 -11.71 -28.96 3.22
C PHE A 94 -12.78 -27.93 3.53
N ASN A 95 -12.35 -26.70 3.78
CA ASN A 95 -13.24 -25.57 3.94
C ASN A 95 -13.00 -24.58 2.78
N PHE A 96 -14.07 -24.17 2.11
CA PHE A 96 -14.02 -23.14 1.06
C PHE A 96 -14.87 -21.96 1.49
N GLY A 97 -14.29 -20.76 1.39
CA GLY A 97 -15.06 -19.51 1.45
C GLY A 97 -15.78 -19.33 0.12
N ILE A 98 -17.04 -18.96 0.18
CA ILE A 98 -17.89 -18.72 -0.98
C ILE A 98 -18.68 -17.43 -0.84
N SER A 99 -18.74 -16.63 -1.93
CA SER A 99 -19.62 -15.49 -2.07
C SER A 99 -20.31 -15.55 -3.43
N TYR A 100 -21.58 -15.20 -3.48
CA TYR A 100 -22.42 -15.32 -4.68
C TYR A 100 -23.45 -14.20 -4.74
N THR A 101 -23.71 -13.67 -5.94
CA THR A 101 -24.68 -12.58 -6.18
C THR A 101 -26.11 -13.06 -6.43
N GLU A 102 -26.28 -14.34 -6.78
CA GLU A 102 -27.57 -14.99 -7.05
C GLU A 102 -27.60 -16.37 -6.37
N PRO A 103 -28.77 -16.95 -6.07
CA PRO A 103 -28.86 -18.28 -5.47
C PRO A 103 -28.06 -19.31 -6.23
N VAL A 104 -27.35 -20.20 -5.49
CA VAL A 104 -26.49 -21.24 -6.05
C VAL A 104 -26.69 -22.56 -5.33
N LYS A 105 -26.55 -23.67 -6.09
CA LYS A 105 -26.48 -25.01 -5.54
C LYS A 105 -25.15 -25.66 -5.95
N ILE A 106 -24.54 -26.42 -5.03
CA ILE A 106 -23.23 -27.06 -5.30
C ILE A 106 -23.29 -28.55 -5.01
N TRP A 107 -22.76 -29.33 -5.95
CA TRP A 107 -22.53 -30.77 -5.81
C TRP A 107 -21.05 -31.08 -5.96
N ILE A 108 -20.57 -32.02 -5.14
CA ILE A 108 -19.23 -32.58 -5.29
C ILE A 108 -19.35 -34.12 -5.30
N ASN A 109 -18.80 -34.78 -6.30
CA ASN A 109 -18.85 -36.23 -6.47
C ASN A 109 -20.28 -36.79 -6.32
N LYS A 110 -21.24 -36.17 -6.99
CA LYS A 110 -22.70 -36.46 -6.94
C LYS A 110 -23.39 -36.12 -5.63
N LYS A 111 -22.67 -35.74 -4.57
CA LYS A 111 -23.26 -35.35 -3.30
C LYS A 111 -23.61 -33.87 -3.32
N PHE A 112 -24.85 -33.54 -2.95
CA PHE A 112 -25.29 -32.17 -2.70
C PHE A 112 -24.62 -31.65 -1.43
N VAL A 113 -23.90 -30.53 -1.52
CA VAL A 113 -23.05 -30.03 -0.42
C VAL A 113 -23.35 -28.61 0.00
N PHE A 114 -24.03 -27.82 -0.84
CA PHE A 114 -24.32 -26.42 -0.51
C PHE A 114 -25.56 -25.89 -1.22
N ASN A 115 -26.35 -25.09 -0.52
CA ASN A 115 -27.54 -24.40 -1.02
C ASN A 115 -27.54 -22.93 -0.55
N GLY A 116 -26.95 -22.07 -1.37
CA GLY A 116 -26.95 -20.62 -1.16
C GLY A 116 -28.27 -20.03 -1.66
N LYS A 117 -29.05 -19.40 -0.77
CA LYS A 117 -30.38 -18.88 -1.07
C LYS A 117 -30.48 -17.37 -1.08
N ASP A 118 -29.61 -16.70 -0.35
CA ASP A 118 -29.75 -15.27 -0.05
C ASP A 118 -28.82 -14.46 -0.97
N LYS A 119 -29.38 -13.91 -2.03
CA LYS A 119 -28.67 -13.06 -3.00
C LYS A 119 -28.42 -11.64 -2.48
N ASP A 120 -29.16 -11.18 -1.48
CA ASP A 120 -29.06 -9.81 -0.97
C ASP A 120 -27.90 -9.64 0.03
N LYS A 121 -27.23 -10.74 0.39
CA LYS A 121 -26.10 -10.77 1.33
C LYS A 121 -24.74 -10.92 0.65
N PHE A 122 -24.63 -10.64 -0.64
CA PHE A 122 -23.33 -10.73 -1.30
C PHE A 122 -22.26 -9.97 -0.51
N HIS A 123 -21.23 -10.69 -0.10
CA HIS A 123 -20.10 -10.15 0.63
C HIS A 123 -18.82 -10.80 0.15
N PHE A 124 -17.98 -10.00 -0.49
CA PHE A 124 -16.62 -10.36 -0.85
C PHE A 124 -15.75 -9.12 -0.70
N LYS A 125 -14.87 -9.16 0.29
CA LYS A 125 -13.97 -8.04 0.55
C LYS A 125 -12.61 -8.57 0.99
N GLU A 126 -11.55 -8.02 0.46
CA GLU A 126 -10.22 -8.15 1.02
C GLU A 126 -10.13 -7.28 2.27
N ILE A 127 -9.95 -7.90 3.43
CA ILE A 127 -9.95 -7.22 4.73
C ILE A 127 -8.54 -6.74 5.08
N ALA A 128 -7.54 -7.50 4.65
CA ALA A 128 -6.12 -7.24 4.84
C ALA A 128 -5.34 -7.91 3.72
N TYR A 129 -4.03 -7.89 3.78
CA TYR A 129 -3.10 -8.29 2.71
C TYR A 129 -3.25 -9.75 2.28
N SER A 130 -4.10 -10.46 2.19
CA SER A 130 -4.38 -11.84 1.76
C SER A 130 -5.58 -12.44 2.50
N ILE A 131 -6.18 -11.68 3.40
CA ILE A 131 -7.34 -12.12 4.16
C ILE A 131 -8.60 -11.64 3.46
N PHE A 132 -9.46 -12.59 3.08
CA PHE A 132 -10.73 -12.32 2.42
C PHE A 132 -11.90 -12.70 3.33
N SER A 133 -12.91 -11.85 3.34
CA SER A 133 -14.20 -12.17 3.94
C SER A 133 -15.14 -12.70 2.88
N PHE A 134 -15.72 -13.86 3.12
CA PHE A 134 -16.70 -14.52 2.27
C PHE A 134 -18.07 -14.55 2.96
N GLN A 135 -19.13 -14.58 2.15
CA GLN A 135 -20.52 -14.64 2.60
C GLN A 135 -20.81 -15.90 3.42
N ASP A 136 -20.33 -17.06 2.92
CA ASP A 136 -20.55 -18.38 3.53
C ASP A 136 -19.26 -19.21 3.52
N THR A 137 -19.28 -20.29 4.30
CA THR A 137 -18.23 -21.32 4.30
C THR A 137 -18.81 -22.68 3.92
N LEU A 138 -18.23 -23.30 2.91
CA LEU A 138 -18.56 -24.65 2.44
C LEU A 138 -17.55 -25.66 3.01
N ALA A 139 -18.01 -26.53 3.92
CA ALA A 139 -17.21 -27.62 4.47
C ALA A 139 -17.51 -28.93 3.74
N VAL A 140 -16.49 -29.57 3.12
CA VAL A 140 -16.65 -30.76 2.31
C VAL A 140 -15.57 -31.79 2.56
N GLN A 141 -15.93 -33.08 2.46
CA GLN A 141 -14.98 -34.19 2.41
C GLN A 141 -14.58 -34.43 0.96
N LEU A 142 -13.29 -34.32 0.65
CA LEU A 142 -12.73 -34.64 -0.67
C LEU A 142 -11.97 -35.98 -0.61
N ASN A 143 -12.07 -36.75 -1.69
CA ASN A 143 -11.31 -37.98 -1.88
C ASN A 143 -9.91 -37.68 -2.42
N LYS A 144 -8.91 -38.50 -2.07
CA LYS A 144 -7.58 -38.43 -2.70
C LYS A 144 -7.71 -38.50 -4.22
N GLY A 145 -6.98 -37.67 -4.92
CA GLY A 145 -7.00 -37.57 -6.39
C GLY A 145 -8.05 -36.57 -6.89
N MET A 146 -8.83 -36.95 -7.91
CA MET A 146 -9.74 -36.06 -8.62
C MET A 146 -11.16 -36.11 -8.04
N ASN A 147 -11.68 -34.94 -7.72
CA ASN A 147 -13.07 -34.72 -7.36
C ASN A 147 -13.71 -33.80 -8.39
N ARG A 148 -14.98 -34.04 -8.73
CA ARG A 148 -15.71 -33.18 -9.66
C ARG A 148 -16.65 -32.26 -8.88
N ILE A 149 -16.61 -30.97 -9.20
CA ILE A 149 -17.50 -29.95 -8.64
C ILE A 149 -18.45 -29.42 -9.72
N ILE A 150 -19.71 -29.29 -9.37
CA ILE A 150 -20.76 -28.71 -10.21
C ILE A 150 -21.44 -27.62 -9.41
N ILE A 151 -21.56 -26.45 -10.02
CA ILE A 151 -22.27 -25.29 -9.48
C ILE A 151 -23.43 -24.97 -10.40
N GLU A 152 -24.63 -24.94 -9.85
CA GLU A 152 -25.85 -24.53 -10.53
C GLU A 152 -26.20 -23.10 -10.14
N SER A 153 -26.56 -22.28 -11.12
CA SER A 153 -27.29 -21.02 -10.96
C SER A 153 -28.75 -21.24 -11.40
N PRO A 154 -29.70 -21.39 -10.46
CA PRO A 154 -31.11 -21.61 -10.80
C PRO A 154 -31.75 -20.39 -11.51
N GLY A 155 -31.28 -19.19 -11.19
CA GLY A 155 -31.71 -17.91 -11.80
C GLY A 155 -31.16 -17.62 -13.18
N GLY A 156 -30.23 -18.49 -13.70
CA GLY A 156 -29.69 -18.39 -15.06
C GLY A 156 -28.38 -17.62 -15.16
N SER A 157 -28.33 -16.56 -15.98
CA SER A 157 -27.11 -16.04 -16.59
C SER A 157 -26.33 -14.97 -15.83
N ASN A 158 -26.78 -14.54 -14.64
CA ASN A 158 -26.19 -13.37 -13.97
C ASN A 158 -25.39 -13.68 -12.69
N ALA A 159 -25.26 -14.95 -12.31
CA ALA A 159 -24.54 -15.28 -11.09
C ALA A 159 -23.03 -15.03 -11.24
N LEU A 160 -22.49 -14.33 -10.25
CA LEU A 160 -21.07 -14.16 -10.01
C LEU A 160 -20.71 -14.85 -8.70
N ILE A 161 -19.71 -15.72 -8.73
CA ILE A 161 -19.31 -16.52 -7.57
C ILE A 161 -17.80 -16.38 -7.37
N TYR A 162 -17.40 -16.09 -6.13
CA TYR A 162 -16.03 -16.19 -5.65
C TYR A 162 -15.89 -17.44 -4.78
N LEU A 163 -14.90 -18.26 -5.07
CA LEU A 163 -14.62 -19.49 -4.34
C LEU A 163 -13.12 -19.60 -4.05
N ARG A 164 -12.76 -19.87 -2.77
CA ARG A 164 -11.37 -20.07 -2.38
C ARG A 164 -11.28 -21.10 -1.26
N GLU A 165 -10.27 -21.98 -1.30
CA GLU A 165 -9.91 -22.82 -0.17
C GLU A 165 -9.44 -21.95 1.01
N LEU A 166 -10.01 -22.13 2.20
CA LEU A 166 -9.60 -21.50 3.45
C LEU A 166 -8.55 -22.40 4.11
N THR A 167 -7.31 -21.92 4.18
CA THR A 167 -6.18 -22.62 4.81
C THR A 167 -5.59 -21.77 5.92
N ASP A 168 -5.03 -22.42 6.95
CA ASP A 168 -4.32 -21.73 8.03
C ASP A 168 -2.97 -21.15 7.56
N VAL A 169 -2.45 -21.63 6.41
CA VAL A 169 -1.23 -21.16 5.75
C VAL A 169 -1.62 -20.63 4.37
N GLU A 170 -1.65 -19.33 4.22
CA GLU A 170 -2.25 -18.60 3.10
C GLU A 170 -1.64 -18.89 1.71
N GLU A 171 -0.39 -19.33 1.65
CA GLU A 171 0.35 -19.44 0.39
C GLU A 171 0.29 -20.81 -0.29
N ASN A 172 -0.16 -21.87 0.40
CA ASN A 172 -0.18 -23.23 -0.15
C ASN A 172 -1.54 -23.89 -0.01
N PRO A 173 -2.46 -23.72 -0.96
CA PRO A 173 -3.72 -24.46 -0.97
C PRO A 173 -3.41 -25.97 -1.13
N ARG A 174 -4.11 -26.79 -0.33
CA ARG A 174 -4.02 -28.25 -0.38
C ARG A 174 -4.79 -28.82 -1.56
N SER A 175 -5.63 -28.01 -2.20
CA SER A 175 -6.42 -28.35 -3.37
C SER A 175 -6.01 -27.53 -4.59
N LYS A 176 -6.22 -28.09 -5.77
CA LYS A 176 -6.00 -27.42 -7.07
C LYS A 176 -7.25 -27.54 -7.92
N ILE A 177 -7.83 -26.44 -8.33
CA ILE A 177 -8.93 -26.41 -9.28
C ILE A 177 -8.37 -26.58 -10.69
N LEU A 178 -8.89 -27.55 -11.43
CA LEU A 178 -8.45 -27.93 -12.75
C LEU A 178 -9.60 -27.88 -13.76
N PRO A 179 -9.32 -27.64 -15.06
CA PRO A 179 -10.34 -27.68 -16.10
C PRO A 179 -11.04 -29.02 -16.16
N ILE A 180 -12.35 -28.97 -16.41
CA ILE A 180 -13.16 -30.19 -16.58
C ILE A 180 -12.73 -31.00 -17.82
N VAL A 181 -12.30 -30.31 -18.88
CA VAL A 181 -11.70 -30.89 -20.08
C VAL A 181 -10.37 -30.22 -20.39
N LYS A 182 -9.38 -30.98 -20.88
CA LYS A 182 -8.12 -30.43 -21.37
C LYS A 182 -8.38 -29.68 -22.67
N LYS A 183 -8.59 -28.37 -22.59
CA LYS A 183 -8.54 -27.47 -23.74
C LYS A 183 -7.28 -26.63 -23.63
N ASN A 184 -6.40 -26.70 -24.63
CA ASN A 184 -5.20 -25.87 -24.68
C ASN A 184 -5.62 -24.41 -24.56
N HIS A 185 -5.04 -23.67 -23.61
CA HIS A 185 -5.14 -22.23 -23.42
C HIS A 185 -6.28 -21.64 -22.56
N SER A 186 -6.93 -22.39 -21.68
CA SER A 186 -7.87 -21.77 -20.72
C SER A 186 -7.19 -21.50 -19.37
N LEU A 187 -7.00 -20.24 -19.01
CA LEU A 187 -6.65 -19.81 -17.63
C LEU A 187 -7.79 -20.10 -16.65
N PHE A 188 -9.00 -20.38 -17.16
CA PHE A 188 -10.19 -20.64 -16.36
C PHE A 188 -10.49 -22.12 -16.31
N ALA A 189 -10.53 -22.66 -15.10
CA ALA A 189 -10.79 -24.08 -14.85
C ALA A 189 -12.24 -24.49 -15.18
N TRP A 190 -13.17 -23.54 -15.37
CA TRP A 190 -14.60 -23.78 -15.40
C TRP A 190 -15.13 -23.89 -16.82
N GLY A 191 -15.84 -25.00 -17.10
CA GLY A 191 -16.66 -25.18 -18.29
C GLY A 191 -18.14 -24.91 -17.95
N PHE A 192 -18.85 -24.26 -18.86
CA PHE A 192 -20.25 -23.83 -18.63
C PHE A 192 -21.19 -24.56 -19.60
N ILE A 193 -22.38 -24.87 -19.09
CA ILE A 193 -23.47 -25.45 -19.87
C ILE A 193 -24.81 -24.84 -19.43
N THR A 194 -25.71 -24.63 -20.42
CA THR A 194 -27.06 -24.13 -20.15
C THR A 194 -28.09 -25.15 -20.65
N ASN A 195 -29.23 -25.14 -19.98
CA ASN A 195 -30.36 -26.00 -20.31
C ASN A 195 -31.04 -25.69 -21.66
N SER A 196 -30.68 -24.57 -22.31
CA SER A 196 -31.36 -24.12 -23.54
C SER A 196 -30.90 -24.83 -24.83
N LYS A 197 -29.86 -25.69 -24.81
CA LYS A 197 -29.42 -26.43 -25.99
C LYS A 197 -30.17 -27.77 -26.14
N LYS A 198 -30.66 -28.06 -27.35
CA LYS A 198 -31.35 -29.29 -27.69
C LYS A 198 -30.68 -30.53 -27.08
N GLY A 199 -31.36 -31.25 -26.22
CA GLY A 199 -30.87 -32.45 -25.55
C GLY A 199 -30.88 -32.39 -24.02
N LEU A 200 -30.95 -31.19 -23.40
CA LEU A 200 -31.09 -31.02 -21.95
C LEU A 200 -32.50 -30.51 -21.63
N MET A 201 -33.52 -31.29 -21.93
CA MET A 201 -34.89 -30.98 -21.51
C MET A 201 -35.08 -31.44 -20.06
N ILE A 202 -35.04 -30.52 -19.12
CA ILE A 202 -35.43 -30.80 -17.73
C ILE A 202 -36.91 -30.51 -17.57
N GLY A 203 -37.65 -31.54 -17.23
CA GLY A 203 -39.02 -31.36 -16.71
C GLY A 203 -38.99 -30.60 -15.40
N LYS A 204 -40.07 -29.92 -15.03
CA LYS A 204 -40.19 -29.10 -13.81
C LYS A 204 -40.23 -29.89 -12.49
N ASN A 205 -39.92 -31.19 -12.47
CA ASN A 205 -40.02 -32.07 -11.28
C ASN A 205 -38.64 -32.31 -10.68
N SER A 206 -38.59 -32.50 -9.34
CA SER A 206 -37.37 -32.75 -8.53
C SER A 206 -36.52 -33.93 -9.06
N ASP A 207 -37.16 -34.96 -9.63
CA ASP A 207 -36.45 -36.13 -10.18
C ASP A 207 -35.69 -35.78 -11.47
N SER A 208 -36.16 -34.85 -12.25
CA SER A 208 -35.48 -34.41 -13.48
C SER A 208 -34.22 -33.59 -13.22
N GLU A 209 -34.20 -32.79 -12.14
CA GLU A 209 -33.00 -32.06 -11.69
C GLU A 209 -31.90 -33.02 -11.23
N LYS A 210 -32.28 -34.01 -10.41
CA LYS A 210 -31.36 -35.05 -9.95
C LYS A 210 -30.76 -35.88 -11.11
N ASN A 211 -31.57 -36.27 -12.06
CA ASN A 211 -31.13 -37.02 -13.26
C ASN A 211 -30.17 -36.20 -14.13
N LEU A 212 -30.38 -34.89 -14.25
CA LEU A 212 -29.46 -34.02 -14.97
C LEU A 212 -28.12 -33.89 -14.25
N VAL A 213 -28.15 -33.59 -12.93
CA VAL A 213 -26.92 -33.50 -12.15
C VAL A 213 -26.13 -34.79 -12.20
N ASP A 214 -26.79 -35.95 -12.09
CA ASP A 214 -26.15 -37.26 -12.25
C ASP A 214 -25.51 -37.45 -13.62
N SER A 215 -26.17 -36.96 -14.68
CA SER A 215 -25.63 -36.97 -16.04
C SER A 215 -24.39 -36.09 -16.17
N LEU A 216 -24.36 -34.93 -15.55
CA LEU A 216 -23.18 -34.03 -15.56
C LEU A 216 -21.96 -34.63 -14.83
N PHE A 217 -22.14 -35.68 -14.02
CA PHE A 217 -21.04 -36.47 -13.47
C PHE A 217 -20.56 -37.59 -14.38
N SER A 218 -21.25 -37.90 -15.50
CA SER A 218 -20.85 -38.93 -16.49
C SER A 218 -19.82 -38.39 -17.48
N GLU A 219 -18.72 -39.11 -17.69
CA GLU A 219 -17.72 -38.74 -18.72
C GLU A 219 -18.33 -38.91 -20.12
N GLN A 220 -19.16 -39.95 -20.33
CA GLN A 220 -19.83 -40.16 -21.59
C GLN A 220 -20.79 -39.01 -21.95
N PHE A 221 -21.54 -38.51 -20.98
CA PHE A 221 -22.42 -37.36 -21.17
C PHE A 221 -21.61 -36.09 -21.48
N LEU A 222 -20.53 -35.81 -20.72
CA LEU A 222 -19.69 -34.64 -20.94
C LEU A 222 -18.99 -34.65 -22.29
N SER A 223 -18.67 -35.83 -22.86
CA SER A 223 -18.11 -35.95 -24.21
C SER A 223 -19.14 -35.68 -25.31
N SER A 224 -20.44 -35.83 -25.00
CA SER A 224 -21.55 -35.60 -25.96
C SER A 224 -22.10 -34.16 -25.94
N VAL A 225 -21.74 -33.35 -24.95
CA VAL A 225 -22.23 -31.98 -24.84
C VAL A 225 -21.15 -30.96 -25.13
N GLN A 226 -21.53 -29.85 -25.74
CA GLN A 226 -20.62 -28.73 -25.96
C GLN A 226 -20.58 -27.84 -24.74
N LEU A 227 -19.46 -27.87 -24.00
CA LEU A 227 -19.17 -26.92 -22.95
C LEU A 227 -18.77 -25.57 -23.55
N GLU A 228 -19.30 -24.50 -22.96
CA GLU A 228 -18.89 -23.14 -23.27
C GLU A 228 -17.79 -22.72 -22.31
N PHE A 229 -16.84 -21.93 -22.76
CA PHE A 229 -15.77 -21.37 -21.96
C PHE A 229 -15.76 -19.85 -22.14
N PRO A 230 -15.37 -19.08 -21.15
CA PRO A 230 -15.19 -17.64 -21.32
C PRO A 230 -14.36 -17.39 -22.58
N LYS A 231 -14.84 -16.52 -23.46
CA LYS A 231 -14.05 -16.06 -24.61
C LYS A 231 -12.93 -15.20 -24.02
N THR A 232 -11.78 -15.79 -23.83
CA THR A 232 -10.65 -15.17 -23.18
C THR A 232 -9.95 -14.18 -24.11
N ASN A 233 -10.55 -13.01 -24.31
CA ASN A 233 -9.78 -11.84 -24.71
C ASN A 233 -8.95 -11.28 -23.52
N ILE A 234 -9.05 -11.89 -22.35
CA ILE A 234 -8.46 -11.43 -21.06
C ILE A 234 -7.24 -12.30 -20.68
N ILE A 235 -6.52 -12.86 -21.60
CA ILE A 235 -5.21 -13.46 -21.33
C ILE A 235 -4.17 -12.36 -21.09
N LYS A 236 -4.37 -11.19 -21.67
CA LYS A 236 -3.48 -10.03 -21.54
C LYS A 236 -4.22 -8.92 -20.84
N ARG A 237 -3.61 -8.40 -19.79
CA ARG A 237 -4.03 -7.18 -19.09
C ARG A 237 -2.99 -6.08 -19.27
N LEU A 238 -3.41 -4.83 -19.16
CA LEU A 238 -2.47 -3.72 -19.07
C LEU A 238 -1.99 -3.59 -17.64
N THR A 239 -0.70 -3.38 -17.48
CA THR A 239 -0.07 -3.09 -16.19
C THR A 239 0.91 -1.94 -16.37
N ILE A 240 1.29 -1.29 -15.28
CA ILE A 240 2.36 -0.30 -15.28
C ILE A 240 3.68 -1.01 -15.56
N ASN A 241 4.53 -0.41 -16.38
CA ASN A 241 5.87 -0.92 -16.59
C ASN A 241 6.62 -1.04 -15.25
N PRO A 242 7.21 -2.20 -14.93
CA PRO A 242 8.05 -2.31 -13.76
C PRO A 242 9.28 -1.39 -13.90
N SER A 243 9.74 -0.87 -12.77
CA SER A 243 11.07 -0.24 -12.71
C SER A 243 12.14 -1.30 -12.92
N THR A 244 13.16 -1.00 -13.73
CA THR A 244 14.15 -1.99 -14.16
C THR A 244 15.17 -2.37 -13.10
N THR A 245 15.34 -1.59 -12.02
CA THR A 245 16.52 -1.68 -11.16
C THR A 245 16.23 -2.02 -9.70
N PHE A 246 15.03 -1.80 -9.18
CA PHE A 246 14.83 -1.80 -7.73
C PHE A 246 13.86 -2.80 -7.19
N ASN A 247 12.80 -3.03 -7.88
CA ASN A 247 11.73 -3.83 -7.32
C ASN A 247 10.80 -4.37 -8.39
N LYS A 248 10.06 -5.38 -7.99
CA LYS A 248 8.87 -5.87 -8.69
C LYS A 248 7.82 -4.79 -8.89
N ASP A 249 7.90 -3.67 -8.12
CA ASP A 249 6.95 -2.56 -8.15
C ASP A 249 7.57 -1.36 -8.86
N SER A 250 6.82 -0.72 -9.74
CA SER A 250 7.21 0.50 -10.43
C SER A 250 7.13 1.71 -9.50
N PHE A 251 8.04 2.70 -9.67
CA PHE A 251 7.87 4.00 -9.03
C PHE A 251 6.63 4.77 -9.50
N ALA A 252 5.99 4.33 -10.58
CA ALA A 252 4.71 4.88 -11.05
C ALA A 252 3.48 4.21 -10.42
N ASP A 253 3.65 3.19 -9.55
CA ASP A 253 2.54 2.48 -8.93
C ASP A 253 2.05 3.17 -7.65
N TRP A 254 0.78 2.93 -7.31
CA TRP A 254 0.15 3.39 -6.09
C TRP A 254 0.55 2.52 -4.90
N ASN A 255 1.48 2.99 -4.10
CA ASN A 255 1.89 2.36 -2.84
C ASN A 255 2.48 3.40 -1.88
N TYR A 256 2.58 3.09 -0.58
CA TYR A 256 3.05 4.04 0.42
C TYR A 256 4.51 4.48 0.23
N PRO A 257 5.47 3.61 -0.17
CA PRO A 257 6.83 4.09 -0.37
C PRO A 257 6.95 5.13 -1.49
N ASN A 258 6.19 4.93 -2.58
CA ASN A 258 6.16 5.88 -3.69
C ASN A 258 5.50 7.21 -3.26
N GLY A 259 4.39 7.14 -2.50
CA GLY A 259 3.76 8.34 -1.97
C GLY A 259 4.71 9.18 -1.10
N ILE A 260 5.48 8.54 -0.22
CA ILE A 260 6.48 9.20 0.62
C ILE A 260 7.63 9.76 -0.21
N LEU A 261 8.10 9.00 -1.20
CA LEU A 261 9.16 9.44 -2.11
C LEU A 261 8.75 10.68 -2.92
N MET A 262 7.52 10.69 -3.44
CA MET A 262 6.98 11.84 -4.17
C MET A 262 6.76 13.05 -3.25
N MET A 263 6.32 12.86 -2.02
CA MET A 263 6.25 13.92 -1.01
C MET A 263 7.64 14.52 -0.76
N ALA A 264 8.66 13.69 -0.59
CA ALA A 264 10.03 14.13 -0.40
C ALA A 264 10.59 14.91 -1.61
N MET A 265 10.22 14.53 -2.83
CA MET A 265 10.56 15.29 -4.04
C MET A 265 9.86 16.65 -4.09
N MET A 266 8.64 16.79 -3.57
CA MET A 266 8.00 18.09 -3.39
C MET A 266 8.80 18.98 -2.42
N ASP A 267 9.25 18.43 -1.30
CA ASP A 267 10.05 19.15 -0.33
C ASP A 267 11.42 19.56 -0.93
N LEU A 268 12.05 18.68 -1.70
CA LEU A 268 13.28 18.99 -2.42
C LEU A 268 13.07 20.11 -3.45
N SER A 269 11.96 20.08 -4.20
CA SER A 269 11.62 21.15 -5.14
C SER A 269 11.45 22.50 -4.45
N LYS A 270 10.74 22.52 -3.30
CA LYS A 270 10.56 23.73 -2.49
C LYS A 270 11.90 24.28 -1.96
N ALA A 271 12.78 23.38 -1.48
CA ALA A 271 14.06 23.77 -0.90
C ALA A 271 15.06 24.27 -1.93
N THR A 272 15.03 23.71 -3.14
CA THR A 272 16.02 24.01 -4.19
C THR A 272 15.54 25.01 -5.24
N GLY A 273 14.23 25.24 -5.35
CA GLY A 273 13.61 25.95 -6.48
C GLY A 273 13.67 25.17 -7.81
N ASP A 274 14.10 23.90 -7.81
CA ASP A 274 14.21 23.10 -9.03
C ASP A 274 12.86 22.45 -9.36
N GLU A 275 12.19 23.03 -10.33
CA GLU A 275 10.86 22.64 -10.78
C GLU A 275 10.78 21.25 -11.42
N ARG A 276 11.91 20.64 -11.79
CA ARG A 276 11.93 19.28 -12.37
C ARG A 276 11.33 18.26 -11.40
N TYR A 277 11.61 18.40 -10.11
CA TYR A 277 11.10 17.47 -9.08
C TYR A 277 9.59 17.60 -8.91
N ARG A 278 9.07 18.81 -8.82
CA ARG A 278 7.62 19.06 -8.79
C ARG A 278 6.93 18.61 -10.08
N GLY A 279 7.52 18.90 -11.22
CA GLY A 279 7.03 18.45 -12.53
C GLY A 279 6.94 16.92 -12.64
N PHE A 280 7.91 16.21 -12.06
CA PHE A 280 7.89 14.75 -11.99
C PHE A 280 6.75 14.24 -11.09
N VAL A 281 6.56 14.83 -9.89
CA VAL A 281 5.45 14.47 -8.99
C VAL A 281 4.10 14.75 -9.65
N ARG A 282 3.94 15.87 -10.35
CA ARG A 282 2.71 16.16 -11.11
C ARG A 282 2.47 15.09 -12.18
N LYS A 283 3.50 14.70 -12.93
CA LYS A 283 3.41 13.64 -13.94
C LYS A 283 3.01 12.30 -13.32
N TYR A 284 3.52 11.98 -12.12
CA TYR A 284 3.10 10.80 -11.34
C TYR A 284 1.60 10.85 -11.00
N CYS A 285 1.12 11.96 -10.45
CA CYS A 285 -0.29 12.11 -10.08
C CYS A 285 -1.22 12.07 -11.30
N ASP A 286 -0.84 12.75 -12.38
CA ASP A 286 -1.60 12.76 -13.65
C ASP A 286 -1.68 11.36 -14.27
N PHE A 287 -0.58 10.61 -14.22
CA PHE A 287 -0.54 9.24 -14.74
C PHE A 287 -1.46 8.30 -13.96
N ILE A 288 -1.52 8.44 -12.63
CA ILE A 288 -2.45 7.66 -11.79
C ILE A 288 -3.90 8.00 -12.14
N VAL A 289 -4.26 9.28 -12.09
CA VAL A 289 -5.64 9.71 -12.34
C VAL A 289 -6.07 9.39 -13.78
N GLY A 290 -5.16 9.61 -14.76
CA GLY A 290 -5.44 9.33 -16.16
C GLY A 290 -5.71 7.85 -16.48
N ASN A 291 -5.16 6.92 -15.68
CA ASN A 291 -5.34 5.48 -15.89
C ASN A 291 -6.32 4.83 -14.87
N LEU A 292 -6.88 5.62 -13.96
CA LEU A 292 -7.71 5.09 -12.88
C LEU A 292 -8.95 4.33 -13.39
N SER A 293 -9.63 4.85 -14.41
CA SER A 293 -10.82 4.22 -14.99
C SER A 293 -10.51 2.89 -15.66
N LEU A 294 -9.36 2.78 -16.33
CA LEU A 294 -8.89 1.54 -16.94
C LEU A 294 -8.68 0.45 -15.90
N PHE A 295 -7.92 0.75 -14.85
CA PHE A 295 -7.62 -0.23 -13.81
C PHE A 295 -8.82 -0.54 -12.93
N LYS A 296 -9.73 0.43 -12.71
CA LYS A 296 -11.02 0.20 -12.07
C LYS A 296 -11.85 -0.83 -12.82
N LYS A 297 -11.90 -0.72 -14.15
CA LYS A 297 -12.56 -1.71 -15.01
C LYS A 297 -11.90 -3.09 -14.91
N GLN A 298 -10.57 -3.17 -14.98
CA GLN A 298 -9.87 -4.45 -14.80
C GLN A 298 -10.15 -5.08 -13.44
N TYR A 299 -10.19 -4.28 -12.37
CA TYR A 299 -10.46 -4.76 -11.02
C TYR A 299 -11.89 -5.30 -10.86
N TYR A 300 -12.90 -4.52 -11.23
CA TYR A 300 -14.30 -4.87 -10.98
C TYR A 300 -14.92 -5.72 -12.10
N ASP A 301 -14.72 -5.34 -13.37
CA ASP A 301 -15.39 -6.00 -14.50
C ASP A 301 -14.63 -7.23 -14.97
N ASP A 302 -13.30 -7.21 -14.94
CA ASP A 302 -12.45 -8.32 -15.36
C ASP A 302 -11.99 -9.19 -14.19
N HIS A 303 -12.36 -8.82 -12.95
CA HIS A 303 -12.02 -9.53 -11.70
C HIS A 303 -10.52 -9.71 -11.48
N ASP A 304 -9.71 -8.76 -11.99
CA ASP A 304 -8.27 -8.75 -11.76
C ASP A 304 -7.95 -8.10 -10.41
N LEU A 305 -8.02 -8.87 -9.33
CA LEU A 305 -7.82 -8.41 -7.96
C LEU A 305 -6.39 -7.91 -7.67
N ARG A 306 -5.46 -8.04 -8.63
CA ARG A 306 -4.09 -7.52 -8.55
C ARG A 306 -3.71 -6.70 -9.79
N THR A 307 -4.69 -6.06 -10.41
CA THR A 307 -4.43 -5.03 -11.42
C THR A 307 -3.57 -3.90 -10.83
N SER A 308 -2.88 -3.14 -11.66
CA SER A 308 -2.22 -1.93 -11.16
C SER A 308 -3.23 -1.03 -10.44
N TYR A 309 -2.77 -0.33 -9.40
CA TYR A 309 -3.62 0.49 -8.52
C TYR A 309 -4.71 -0.27 -7.75
N TYR A 310 -4.67 -1.60 -7.69
CA TYR A 310 -5.68 -2.38 -6.95
C TYR A 310 -5.85 -1.94 -5.49
N ARG A 311 -4.81 -1.37 -4.89
CA ARG A 311 -4.85 -0.82 -3.53
C ARG A 311 -5.86 0.33 -3.39
N ILE A 312 -6.02 1.16 -4.45
CA ILE A 312 -7.06 2.22 -4.49
C ILE A 312 -8.47 1.62 -4.42
N PHE A 313 -8.69 0.49 -5.08
CA PHE A 313 -10.02 -0.14 -5.14
C PHE A 313 -10.30 -1.01 -3.93
N ARG A 314 -9.29 -1.72 -3.45
CA ARG A 314 -9.35 -2.59 -2.29
C ARG A 314 -9.55 -1.82 -0.99
N LYS A 315 -8.70 -0.83 -0.70
CA LYS A 315 -8.62 -0.05 0.54
C LYS A 315 -8.85 -0.91 1.79
N SER A 316 -7.91 -1.80 2.10
CA SER A 316 -8.05 -2.71 3.23
C SER A 316 -7.21 -2.31 4.45
N MET A 317 -6.29 -1.36 4.27
CA MET A 317 -5.40 -0.85 5.32
C MET A 317 -4.92 0.56 4.97
N LEU A 318 -4.34 1.24 5.95
CA LEU A 318 -3.84 2.62 5.78
C LEU A 318 -2.72 2.75 4.75
N ASP A 319 -1.91 1.69 4.54
CA ASP A 319 -0.91 1.62 3.48
C ASP A 319 -1.51 1.80 2.07
N ASP A 320 -2.80 1.49 1.92
CA ASP A 320 -3.52 1.63 0.66
C ASP A 320 -4.05 3.05 0.40
N ALA A 321 -4.15 3.89 1.44
CA ALA A 321 -4.83 5.18 1.36
C ALA A 321 -3.99 6.38 1.80
N GLY A 322 -3.50 6.40 3.05
CA GLY A 322 -2.96 7.62 3.64
C GLY A 322 -1.65 8.08 3.02
N ALA A 323 -0.56 7.36 3.25
CA ALA A 323 0.74 7.75 2.72
C ALA A 323 0.81 7.79 1.17
N PRO A 324 0.14 6.90 0.40
CA PRO A 324 0.11 7.02 -1.05
C PRO A 324 -0.53 8.33 -1.56
N ALA A 325 -1.45 8.93 -0.80
CA ALA A 325 -2.15 10.16 -1.18
C ALA A 325 -1.35 11.44 -0.88
N LEU A 326 -0.22 11.37 -0.16
CA LEU A 326 0.57 12.53 0.23
C LEU A 326 0.99 13.44 -0.94
N PRO A 327 1.49 12.94 -2.10
CA PRO A 327 1.86 13.81 -3.21
C PRO A 327 0.68 14.60 -3.78
N PHE A 328 -0.52 14.04 -3.77
CA PHE A 328 -1.74 14.72 -4.18
C PHE A 328 -2.10 15.86 -3.22
N ALA A 329 -1.96 15.62 -1.92
CA ALA A 329 -2.16 16.65 -0.90
C ALA A 329 -1.11 17.77 -1.00
N GLU A 330 0.15 17.42 -1.23
CA GLU A 330 1.24 18.39 -1.41
C GLU A 330 1.03 19.29 -2.65
N LEU A 331 0.62 18.71 -3.79
CA LEU A 331 0.29 19.48 -4.98
C LEU A 331 -0.93 20.38 -4.75
N SER A 332 -1.96 19.91 -4.05
CA SER A 332 -3.13 20.73 -3.70
C SER A 332 -2.75 21.92 -2.81
N LEU A 333 -1.84 21.72 -1.85
CA LEU A 333 -1.35 22.80 -0.97
C LEU A 333 -0.47 23.81 -1.71
N TYR A 334 0.42 23.33 -2.57
CA TYR A 334 1.43 24.15 -3.23
C TYR A 334 0.88 24.84 -4.48
N ASP A 335 0.27 24.09 -5.37
CA ASP A 335 -0.20 24.58 -6.69
C ASP A 335 -1.65 25.03 -6.67
N LYS A 336 -2.40 24.77 -5.59
CA LYS A 336 -3.86 24.98 -5.48
C LYS A 336 -4.62 24.32 -6.65
N VAL A 337 -4.13 23.18 -7.12
CA VAL A 337 -4.75 22.41 -8.19
C VAL A 337 -5.79 21.47 -7.61
N HIS A 338 -7.01 21.52 -8.11
CA HIS A 338 -8.15 20.74 -7.62
C HIS A 338 -8.49 19.49 -8.47
N ASN A 339 -7.68 19.20 -9.49
CA ASN A 339 -7.93 18.05 -10.39
C ASN A 339 -7.88 16.69 -9.69
N TYR A 340 -7.29 16.64 -8.50
CA TYR A 340 -7.10 15.42 -7.72
C TYR A 340 -8.06 15.28 -6.53
N ASP A 341 -8.92 16.27 -6.30
CA ASP A 341 -9.76 16.36 -5.10
C ASP A 341 -10.61 15.10 -4.89
N SER A 342 -11.20 14.55 -5.95
CA SER A 342 -12.04 13.35 -5.85
C SER A 342 -11.29 12.17 -5.24
N LEU A 343 -10.08 11.87 -5.74
CA LEU A 343 -9.25 10.77 -5.21
C LEU A 343 -8.72 11.11 -3.81
N LEU A 344 -8.27 12.35 -3.60
CA LEU A 344 -7.73 12.80 -2.33
C LEU A 344 -8.76 12.72 -1.20
N PHE A 345 -10.00 13.18 -1.46
CA PHE A 345 -11.09 13.08 -0.48
C PHE A 345 -11.51 11.64 -0.25
N GLU A 346 -11.56 10.80 -1.29
CA GLU A 346 -11.84 9.36 -1.14
C GLU A 346 -10.85 8.68 -0.20
N MET A 347 -9.55 9.00 -0.32
CA MET A 347 -8.51 8.45 0.56
C MET A 347 -8.62 8.99 1.99
N ALA A 348 -8.89 10.29 2.14
CA ALA A 348 -9.07 10.90 3.45
C ALA A 348 -10.32 10.37 4.18
N ASP A 349 -11.41 10.15 3.46
CA ASP A 349 -12.63 9.58 4.03
C ASP A 349 -12.44 8.13 4.45
N TYR A 350 -11.65 7.34 3.70
CA TYR A 350 -11.27 6.01 4.15
C TYR A 350 -10.52 6.05 5.50
N VAL A 351 -9.54 6.95 5.65
CA VAL A 351 -8.80 7.10 6.91
C VAL A 351 -9.72 7.53 8.05
N LEU A 352 -10.65 8.45 7.79
CA LEU A 352 -11.55 8.99 8.82
C LEU A 352 -12.66 8.01 9.24
N TYR A 353 -13.21 7.23 8.32
CA TYR A 353 -14.48 6.54 8.53
C TYR A 353 -14.45 5.04 8.29
N ASP A 354 -13.64 4.56 7.32
CA ASP A 354 -13.72 3.18 6.85
C ASP A 354 -12.64 2.26 7.43
N GLN A 355 -11.47 2.82 7.82
CA GLN A 355 -10.41 2.03 8.44
C GLN A 355 -10.91 1.45 9.77
N PRO A 356 -10.73 0.13 10.01
CA PRO A 356 -11.11 -0.51 11.27
C PRO A 356 -10.54 0.20 12.50
N ARG A 357 -11.34 0.24 13.57
CA ARG A 357 -11.01 0.93 14.82
C ARG A 357 -11.36 0.09 16.03
N LEU A 358 -10.59 0.29 17.09
CA LEU A 358 -10.97 -0.15 18.43
C LEU A 358 -12.18 0.67 18.95
N PRO A 359 -12.85 0.23 20.04
CA PRO A 359 -14.00 0.95 20.62
C PRO A 359 -13.70 2.40 21.02
N ASP A 360 -12.45 2.74 21.37
CA ASP A 360 -12.05 4.11 21.68
C ASP A 360 -11.70 4.96 20.43
N GLY A 361 -11.82 4.35 19.25
CA GLY A 361 -11.58 4.97 17.96
C GLY A 361 -10.13 4.89 17.48
N THR A 362 -9.26 4.14 18.15
CA THR A 362 -7.89 3.91 17.71
C THR A 362 -7.88 3.09 16.42
N LEU A 363 -7.13 3.54 15.43
CA LEU A 363 -6.93 2.83 14.17
C LEU A 363 -6.24 1.49 14.40
N CYS A 364 -6.71 0.44 13.73
CA CYS A 364 -6.17 -0.92 13.87
C CYS A 364 -6.34 -1.74 12.58
N ARG A 365 -5.69 -2.90 12.54
CA ARG A 365 -5.77 -3.88 11.45
C ARG A 365 -6.30 -5.23 11.94
N PRO A 366 -6.86 -6.08 11.06
CA PRO A 366 -7.26 -7.44 11.41
C PRO A 366 -6.08 -8.42 11.50
N GLU A 367 -4.86 -8.03 11.15
CA GLU A 367 -3.67 -8.88 11.12
C GLU A 367 -2.50 -8.30 11.95
N PRO A 368 -1.56 -9.13 12.41
CA PRO A 368 -1.49 -10.59 12.25
C PRO A 368 -2.58 -11.34 13.01
N GLU A 369 -3.28 -10.69 13.91
CA GLU A 369 -4.48 -11.14 14.56
C GLU A 369 -5.49 -9.98 14.63
N LYS A 370 -6.77 -10.33 14.76
CA LYS A 370 -7.88 -9.38 14.71
C LYS A 370 -7.69 -8.25 15.73
N TRP A 371 -7.76 -7.03 15.24
CA TRP A 371 -7.62 -5.77 15.98
C TRP A 371 -6.21 -5.57 16.56
N THR A 372 -5.21 -5.69 15.70
CA THR A 372 -3.82 -5.34 16.01
C THR A 372 -3.56 -3.86 15.69
N ILE A 373 -2.94 -3.12 16.61
CA ILE A 373 -2.38 -1.79 16.34
C ILE A 373 -0.94 -1.97 15.84
N TRP A 374 -0.62 -1.39 14.69
CA TRP A 374 0.73 -1.34 14.14
C TRP A 374 1.30 0.07 14.30
N ALA A 375 2.51 0.19 14.79
CA ALA A 375 3.19 1.48 14.95
C ALA A 375 3.26 2.28 13.63
N ASP A 376 3.50 1.58 12.53
CA ASP A 376 3.59 2.14 11.17
C ASP A 376 2.33 2.93 10.77
N ASP A 377 1.17 2.51 11.25
CA ASP A 377 -0.14 3.09 10.91
C ASP A 377 -0.29 4.55 11.32
N LEU A 378 0.50 5.02 12.28
CA LEU A 378 0.48 6.42 12.64
C LEU A 378 0.98 7.30 11.48
N PHE A 379 2.07 6.91 10.82
CA PHE A 379 2.54 7.64 9.64
C PHE A 379 1.64 7.41 8.42
N MET A 380 1.03 6.23 8.31
CA MET A 380 0.11 5.94 7.21
C MET A 380 -1.22 6.70 7.31
N SER A 381 -1.46 7.47 8.38
CA SER A 381 -2.70 8.23 8.59
C SER A 381 -2.46 9.72 8.87
N VAL A 382 -1.68 10.04 9.90
CA VAL A 382 -1.54 11.40 10.46
C VAL A 382 -1.03 12.43 9.43
N PRO A 383 0.01 12.18 8.63
CA PRO A 383 0.50 13.15 7.65
C PRO A 383 -0.56 13.57 6.61
N LEU A 384 -1.42 12.63 6.17
CA LEU A 384 -2.53 12.97 5.27
C LEU A 384 -3.58 13.81 6.01
N LEU A 385 -3.96 13.42 7.22
CA LEU A 385 -4.99 14.14 8.00
C LEU A 385 -4.61 15.59 8.23
N VAL A 386 -3.38 15.88 8.66
CA VAL A 386 -2.98 17.27 8.93
C VAL A 386 -2.91 18.12 7.66
N ARG A 387 -2.54 17.53 6.51
CA ARG A 387 -2.60 18.20 5.21
C ARG A 387 -4.03 18.48 4.79
N MET A 388 -4.94 17.52 4.96
CA MET A 388 -6.37 17.72 4.70
C MET A 388 -6.98 18.80 5.60
N GLY A 389 -6.52 18.91 6.84
CA GLY A 389 -6.88 20.01 7.72
C GLY A 389 -6.50 21.37 7.16
N ARG A 390 -5.31 21.50 6.57
CA ARG A 390 -4.83 22.72 5.90
C ARG A 390 -5.54 23.01 4.58
N ILE A 391 -5.76 21.98 3.75
CA ILE A 391 -6.46 22.12 2.45
C ILE A 391 -7.90 22.58 2.65
N THR A 392 -8.59 21.97 3.62
CA THR A 392 -10.04 22.17 3.79
C THR A 392 -10.40 23.20 4.86
N ASN A 393 -9.44 23.62 5.67
CA ASN A 393 -9.65 24.43 6.88
C ASN A 393 -10.68 23.82 7.85
N ARG A 394 -10.74 22.47 7.94
CA ARG A 394 -11.70 21.76 8.81
C ARG A 394 -10.97 21.11 9.98
N ARG A 395 -11.33 21.52 11.21
CA ARG A 395 -10.72 21.01 12.47
C ARG A 395 -10.82 19.50 12.64
N LYS A 396 -11.88 18.84 12.13
CA LYS A 396 -12.06 17.38 12.27
C LYS A 396 -10.83 16.56 11.89
N TYR A 397 -10.06 17.01 10.90
CA TYR A 397 -8.84 16.33 10.47
C TYR A 397 -7.68 16.50 11.46
N PHE A 398 -7.54 17.68 12.02
CA PHE A 398 -6.55 17.95 13.06
C PHE A 398 -6.89 17.22 14.36
N ASP A 399 -8.17 17.25 14.76
CA ASP A 399 -8.65 16.58 15.97
C ASP A 399 -8.43 15.06 15.88
N GLU A 400 -8.66 14.47 14.69
CA GLU A 400 -8.40 13.05 14.46
C GLU A 400 -6.90 12.71 14.50
N ALA A 401 -6.04 13.57 13.92
CA ALA A 401 -4.60 13.38 13.97
C ALA A 401 -4.08 13.38 15.41
N GLU A 402 -4.47 14.37 16.22
CA GLU A 402 -4.13 14.45 17.67
C GLU A 402 -4.62 13.21 18.41
N LYS A 403 -5.87 12.81 18.19
CA LYS A 403 -6.46 11.63 18.82
C LYS A 403 -5.66 10.36 18.52
N GLN A 404 -5.25 10.17 17.26
CA GLN A 404 -4.48 8.98 16.90
C GLN A 404 -3.08 9.01 17.55
N ILE A 405 -2.38 10.14 17.60
CA ILE A 405 -1.09 10.25 18.29
C ILE A 405 -1.23 9.89 19.77
N ILE A 406 -2.22 10.44 20.46
CA ILE A 406 -2.47 10.16 21.88
C ILE A 406 -2.82 8.68 22.09
N ASN A 407 -3.66 8.13 21.27
CA ASN A 407 -4.08 6.74 21.38
C ASN A 407 -2.92 5.77 21.10
N PHE A 408 -2.13 6.00 20.07
CA PHE A 408 -0.95 5.17 19.78
C PHE A 408 0.06 5.25 20.93
N ASN A 409 0.25 6.43 21.53
CA ASN A 409 1.07 6.57 22.72
C ASN A 409 0.54 5.72 23.88
N LYS A 410 -0.76 5.73 24.14
CA LYS A 410 -1.41 4.92 25.18
C LYS A 410 -1.15 3.42 24.99
N TYR A 411 -1.28 2.91 23.76
CA TYR A 411 -1.20 1.47 23.49
C TYR A 411 0.23 0.95 23.27
N LEU A 412 1.11 1.72 22.65
CA LEU A 412 2.41 1.23 22.19
C LEU A 412 3.59 1.73 23.01
N PHE A 413 3.49 2.90 23.66
CA PHE A 413 4.60 3.52 24.34
C PHE A 413 5.05 2.74 25.58
N ASP A 414 6.35 2.59 25.74
CA ASP A 414 7.02 2.08 26.93
C ASP A 414 7.65 3.24 27.69
N SER A 415 7.10 3.54 28.88
CA SER A 415 7.51 4.72 29.65
C SER A 415 8.91 4.61 30.25
N GLN A 416 9.44 3.40 30.44
CA GLN A 416 10.79 3.19 30.98
C GLN A 416 11.85 3.45 29.90
N LYS A 417 11.64 2.90 28.70
CA LYS A 417 12.53 3.07 27.55
C LYS A 417 12.26 4.34 26.76
N LYS A 418 11.07 4.94 26.93
CA LYS A 418 10.55 6.08 26.14
C LYS A 418 10.53 5.80 24.64
N LEU A 419 10.25 4.56 24.28
CA LEU A 419 10.21 4.04 22.92
C LEU A 419 8.87 3.35 22.66
N TYR A 420 8.55 3.17 21.39
CA TYR A 420 7.33 2.48 20.97
C TYR A 420 7.59 1.02 20.60
N LYS A 421 6.73 0.13 21.07
CA LYS A 421 6.68 -1.25 20.60
C LYS A 421 6.10 -1.28 19.19
N HIS A 422 6.52 -2.26 18.37
CA HIS A 422 6.08 -2.37 16.98
C HIS A 422 4.56 -2.60 16.84
N GLY A 423 3.95 -3.31 17.79
CA GLY A 423 2.52 -3.55 17.77
C GLY A 423 1.89 -3.85 19.13
N TRP A 424 0.56 -3.77 19.17
CA TRP A 424 -0.27 -4.17 20.30
C TRP A 424 -1.43 -5.05 19.81
N PHE A 425 -1.70 -6.12 20.55
CA PHE A 425 -2.66 -7.17 20.22
C PHE A 425 -3.89 -7.11 21.15
N SER A 426 -5.07 -6.82 20.59
CA SER A 426 -6.27 -6.62 21.39
C SER A 426 -6.75 -7.90 22.11
N LYS A 427 -6.61 -9.06 21.46
CA LYS A 427 -7.04 -10.36 22.01
C LYS A 427 -6.35 -10.72 23.32
N THR A 428 -5.07 -10.36 23.43
CA THR A 428 -4.23 -10.69 24.60
C THR A 428 -3.90 -9.49 25.46
N ASN A 429 -4.32 -8.28 25.05
CA ASN A 429 -3.93 -7.00 25.65
C ASN A 429 -2.40 -6.89 25.83
N ARG A 430 -1.63 -7.35 24.86
CA ARG A 430 -0.16 -7.46 24.92
C ARG A 430 0.50 -6.57 23.87
N LYS A 431 1.55 -5.86 24.26
CA LYS A 431 2.47 -5.20 23.34
C LYS A 431 3.46 -6.23 22.77
N SER A 432 3.91 -6.05 21.53
CA SER A 432 5.07 -6.78 20.99
C SER A 432 6.32 -6.51 21.84
N LYS A 433 7.35 -7.39 21.74
CA LYS A 433 8.48 -7.31 22.66
C LYS A 433 9.56 -6.31 22.24
N ILE A 434 9.72 -6.07 20.95
CA ILE A 434 10.89 -5.44 20.36
C ILE A 434 10.63 -3.98 20.01
N PHE A 435 11.65 -3.13 20.18
CA PHE A 435 11.66 -1.73 19.74
C PHE A 435 12.33 -1.64 18.36
N TRP A 436 11.55 -1.88 17.31
CA TRP A 436 12.07 -1.82 15.95
C TRP A 436 12.33 -0.37 15.52
N GLY A 437 13.53 -0.12 14.96
CA GLY A 437 13.99 1.23 14.60
C GLY A 437 13.03 1.94 13.65
N ARG A 438 12.65 1.31 12.54
CA ARG A 438 11.75 1.94 11.57
C ARG A 438 10.33 2.17 12.09
N ALA A 439 9.79 1.30 12.95
CA ALA A 439 8.50 1.55 13.60
C ALA A 439 8.53 2.83 14.43
N ASN A 440 9.59 3.02 15.24
CA ASN A 440 9.80 4.26 15.98
C ASN A 440 10.04 5.45 15.04
N GLY A 441 10.74 5.23 13.92
CA GLY A 441 10.92 6.24 12.88
C GLY A 441 9.61 6.73 12.27
N TRP A 442 8.70 5.82 11.95
CA TRP A 442 7.37 6.18 11.45
C TRP A 442 6.57 7.01 12.44
N ILE A 443 6.54 6.58 13.71
CA ILE A 443 5.82 7.33 14.76
C ILE A 443 6.43 8.72 14.93
N LEU A 444 7.75 8.81 15.11
CA LEU A 444 8.40 10.07 15.36
C LEU A 444 8.27 11.06 14.20
N TRP A 445 8.35 10.56 12.97
CA TRP A 445 8.13 11.39 11.78
C TRP A 445 6.69 11.89 11.71
N ALA A 446 5.70 11.03 12.01
CA ALA A 446 4.29 11.43 12.08
C ALA A 446 4.04 12.50 13.15
N GLU A 447 4.62 12.35 14.35
CA GLU A 447 4.54 13.31 15.45
C GLU A 447 5.13 14.68 15.04
N SER A 448 6.33 14.68 14.44
CA SER A 448 6.99 15.92 14.00
C SER A 448 6.25 16.59 12.85
N ASP A 449 5.72 15.80 11.91
CA ASP A 449 4.94 16.30 10.78
C ASP A 449 3.60 16.91 11.26
N ALA A 450 2.95 16.26 12.22
CA ALA A 450 1.74 16.79 12.86
C ALA A 450 2.01 18.15 13.50
N LEU A 451 3.02 18.27 14.32
CA LEU A 451 3.37 19.53 15.01
C LEU A 451 3.68 20.68 14.06
N ASN A 452 4.18 20.36 12.84
CA ASN A 452 4.43 21.36 11.80
C ASN A 452 3.15 21.89 11.13
N TYR A 453 2.07 21.09 11.09
CA TYR A 453 0.82 21.45 10.42
C TYR A 453 -0.32 21.82 11.38
N LEU A 454 -0.34 21.30 12.60
CA LEU A 454 -1.38 21.56 13.59
C LEU A 454 -1.43 23.06 13.96
N PRO A 455 -2.62 23.65 14.08
CA PRO A 455 -2.75 24.95 14.75
C PRO A 455 -2.34 24.84 16.22
N LYS A 456 -1.57 25.79 16.73
CA LYS A 456 -1.12 25.79 18.14
C LYS A 456 -2.28 25.90 19.13
N ASP A 457 -3.43 26.42 18.70
CA ASP A 457 -4.67 26.53 19.47
C ASP A 457 -5.55 25.28 19.38
N ASN A 458 -5.09 24.20 18.71
CA ASN A 458 -5.84 22.96 18.66
C ASN A 458 -5.85 22.29 20.03
N LYS A 459 -6.90 21.53 20.31
CA LYS A 459 -7.28 21.10 21.68
C LYS A 459 -6.17 20.35 22.41
N TYR A 460 -5.44 19.50 21.71
CA TYR A 460 -4.44 18.61 22.31
C TYR A 460 -3.01 18.88 21.81
N TYR A 461 -2.76 20.05 21.18
CA TYR A 461 -1.44 20.41 20.66
C TYR A 461 -0.32 20.21 21.70
N ASN A 462 -0.49 20.76 22.92
CA ASN A 462 0.51 20.65 24.00
C ASN A 462 0.74 19.19 24.43
N GLU A 463 -0.26 18.33 24.34
CA GLU A 463 -0.11 16.93 24.68
C GLU A 463 0.69 16.20 23.60
N VAL A 464 0.41 16.47 22.32
CA VAL A 464 1.19 15.95 21.20
C VAL A 464 2.65 16.40 21.28
N GLU A 465 2.91 17.67 21.61
CA GLU A 465 4.27 18.19 21.82
C GLU A 465 4.98 17.46 22.96
N ARG A 466 4.32 17.24 24.09
CA ARG A 466 4.87 16.49 25.22
C ARG A 466 5.18 15.03 24.86
N ILE A 467 4.32 14.37 24.08
CA ILE A 467 4.53 13.01 23.58
C ILE A 467 5.78 12.97 22.71
N PHE A 468 5.89 13.86 21.73
CA PHE A 468 7.04 13.98 20.85
C PHE A 468 8.35 14.19 21.62
N ILE A 469 8.39 15.14 22.57
CA ILE A 469 9.59 15.40 23.40
C ILE A 469 9.99 14.16 24.21
N ASN A 470 9.03 13.42 24.76
CA ASN A 470 9.34 12.21 25.51
C ASN A 470 9.89 11.09 24.62
N HIS A 471 9.34 10.95 23.40
CA HIS A 471 9.85 9.99 22.43
C HIS A 471 11.28 10.33 21.99
N ILE A 472 11.57 11.60 21.71
CA ILE A 472 12.93 12.08 21.38
C ILE A 472 13.95 11.69 22.45
N LYS A 473 13.62 11.78 23.74
CA LYS A 473 14.52 11.36 24.80
C LYS A 473 14.93 9.90 24.70
N GLY A 474 13.96 9.01 24.44
CA GLY A 474 14.25 7.59 24.24
C GLY A 474 15.05 7.30 22.98
N ILE A 475 14.79 8.02 21.90
CA ILE A 475 15.56 7.91 20.66
C ILE A 475 17.01 8.35 20.86
N LEU A 476 17.26 9.46 21.53
CA LEU A 476 18.62 9.94 21.82
C LEU A 476 19.39 8.98 22.74
N ASP A 477 18.73 8.37 23.72
CA ASP A 477 19.35 7.36 24.61
C ASP A 477 19.84 6.11 23.82
N CYS A 478 19.32 5.88 22.61
CA CYS A 478 19.67 4.75 21.73
C CYS A 478 20.63 5.12 20.58
N GLN A 479 21.01 6.40 20.43
CA GLN A 479 21.96 6.79 19.39
C GLN A 479 23.33 6.18 19.66
N ASP A 480 23.93 5.55 18.65
CA ASP A 480 25.27 5.01 18.78
C ASP A 480 26.34 6.13 18.70
N ILE A 481 27.55 5.82 19.17
CA ILE A 481 28.66 6.80 19.23
C ILE A 481 29.03 7.33 17.83
N ASN A 482 28.82 6.54 16.79
CA ASN A 482 29.05 6.96 15.39
C ASN A 482 27.91 7.81 14.82
N GLY A 483 26.78 7.94 15.56
CA GLY A 483 25.61 8.74 15.17
C GLY A 483 24.45 7.95 14.58
N MET A 484 24.62 6.69 14.17
CA MET A 484 23.54 5.86 13.62
C MET A 484 22.62 5.31 14.71
N TRP A 485 21.50 4.74 14.29
CA TRP A 485 20.61 3.91 15.12
C TRP A 485 20.51 2.50 14.56
N HIS A 486 20.29 1.56 15.45
CA HIS A 486 20.24 0.14 15.15
C HIS A 486 18.83 -0.33 14.76
N GLN A 487 18.77 -1.47 14.07
CA GLN A 487 17.52 -2.15 13.70
C GLN A 487 16.62 -2.44 14.91
N VAL A 488 17.23 -2.87 16.02
CA VAL A 488 16.61 -3.01 17.34
C VAL A 488 17.21 -1.93 18.23
N LEU A 489 16.43 -0.90 18.60
CA LEU A 489 16.97 0.32 19.19
C LEU A 489 17.73 0.13 20.51
N ASP A 490 17.29 -0.81 21.35
CA ASP A 490 17.92 -1.11 22.63
C ASP A 490 18.94 -2.27 22.53
N ASP A 491 19.39 -2.60 21.31
CA ASP A 491 20.40 -3.64 21.07
C ASP A 491 21.46 -3.20 20.06
N LYS A 492 22.61 -2.80 20.54
CA LYS A 492 23.76 -2.35 19.76
C LYS A 492 24.43 -3.45 18.92
N ASN A 493 24.08 -4.73 19.14
CA ASN A 493 24.58 -5.84 18.32
C ASN A 493 23.76 -6.04 17.03
N SER A 494 22.55 -5.46 16.96
CA SER A 494 21.79 -5.45 15.71
C SER A 494 22.43 -4.50 14.69
N PHE A 495 22.15 -4.68 13.41
CA PHE A 495 22.78 -3.84 12.39
C PHE A 495 22.28 -2.39 12.45
N GLU A 496 23.13 -1.44 12.05
CA GLU A 496 22.77 -0.05 11.83
C GLU A 496 21.81 0.06 10.66
N GLU A 497 20.69 0.73 10.88
CA GLU A 497 19.59 0.77 9.90
C GLU A 497 19.43 2.17 9.29
N THR A 498 19.56 2.21 7.97
CA THR A 498 19.65 3.45 7.20
C THR A 498 18.33 4.24 7.22
N SER A 499 17.17 3.56 7.07
CA SER A 499 15.89 4.27 6.96
C SER A 499 15.43 4.89 8.28
N CYS A 500 15.57 4.19 9.41
CA CYS A 500 15.19 4.76 10.70
C CYS A 500 16.10 5.92 11.09
N THR A 501 17.41 5.83 10.80
CA THR A 501 18.36 6.92 11.02
C THR A 501 17.93 8.19 10.26
N ALA A 502 17.54 8.05 8.98
CA ALA A 502 17.03 9.18 8.20
C ALA A 502 15.74 9.78 8.80
N MET A 503 14.79 8.95 9.23
CA MET A 503 13.54 9.40 9.85
C MET A 503 13.79 10.15 11.17
N PHE A 504 14.74 9.69 11.98
CA PHE A 504 15.10 10.37 13.22
C PHE A 504 15.77 11.72 12.95
N ILE A 505 16.64 11.82 11.94
CA ILE A 505 17.22 13.09 11.49
C ILE A 505 16.10 14.07 11.10
N VAL A 506 15.13 13.64 10.28
CA VAL A 506 13.99 14.48 9.88
C VAL A 506 13.25 15.04 11.09
N ALA A 507 12.89 14.16 12.03
CA ALA A 507 12.09 14.56 13.18
C ALA A 507 12.84 15.46 14.15
N LEU A 508 14.11 15.16 14.44
CA LEU A 508 14.97 15.98 15.28
C LEU A 508 15.20 17.37 14.67
N ALA A 509 15.55 17.44 13.39
CA ALA A 509 15.78 18.71 12.70
C ALA A 509 14.51 19.57 12.66
N LYS A 510 13.34 18.99 12.34
CA LYS A 510 12.03 19.68 12.40
C LYS A 510 11.71 20.17 13.81
N GLY A 511 11.97 19.36 14.84
CA GLY A 511 11.75 19.75 16.23
C GLY A 511 12.61 20.95 16.66
N ILE A 512 13.88 20.99 16.24
CA ILE A 512 14.81 22.11 16.53
C ILE A 512 14.39 23.36 15.76
N THR A 513 14.19 23.26 14.46
CA THR A 513 13.82 24.41 13.61
C THR A 513 12.43 24.96 13.95
N GLY A 514 11.52 24.11 14.45
CA GLY A 514 10.20 24.48 14.97
C GLY A 514 10.22 25.11 16.37
N GLY A 515 11.39 25.17 17.02
CA GLY A 515 11.55 25.73 18.37
C GLY A 515 10.99 24.85 19.51
N ILE A 516 10.72 23.58 19.24
CA ILE A 516 10.22 22.58 20.22
C ILE A 516 11.38 21.93 20.96
N LEU A 517 12.48 21.70 20.27
CA LEU A 517 13.68 21.07 20.82
C LEU A 517 14.83 22.06 20.98
N ASP A 518 15.71 21.79 21.95
CA ASP A 518 16.90 22.62 22.22
C ASP A 518 17.88 22.57 21.03
N LYS A 519 18.44 23.75 20.68
CA LYS A 519 19.45 23.90 19.63
C LYS A 519 20.70 23.03 19.86
N ASN A 520 21.05 22.72 21.09
CA ASN A 520 22.19 21.87 21.43
C ASN A 520 22.09 20.45 20.86
N LEU A 521 20.88 19.98 20.59
CA LEU A 521 20.65 18.67 19.95
C LEU A 521 21.07 18.63 18.46
N SER A 522 21.41 19.78 17.87
CA SER A 522 21.92 19.84 16.49
C SER A 522 23.19 19.00 16.30
N ALA A 523 24.04 18.90 17.35
CA ALA A 523 25.23 18.06 17.32
C ALA A 523 24.90 16.57 17.06
N ASN A 524 23.84 16.05 17.69
CA ASN A 524 23.34 14.69 17.47
C ASN A 524 22.85 14.49 16.03
N VAL A 525 22.14 15.49 15.49
CA VAL A 525 21.60 15.48 14.13
C VAL A 525 22.71 15.48 13.09
N PHE A 526 23.72 16.35 13.23
CA PHE A 526 24.85 16.42 12.30
C PHE A 526 25.75 15.18 12.38
N ASN A 527 25.94 14.62 13.58
CA ASN A 527 26.67 13.37 13.73
C ASN A 527 25.94 12.21 13.00
N ALA A 528 24.62 12.12 13.19
CA ALA A 528 23.79 11.15 12.47
C ALA A 528 23.84 11.34 10.95
N TRP A 529 23.77 12.57 10.47
CA TRP A 529 23.84 12.87 9.06
C TRP A 529 25.18 12.49 8.45
N LYS A 530 26.29 12.82 9.13
CA LYS A 530 27.64 12.43 8.70
C LYS A 530 27.78 10.90 8.58
N ALA A 531 27.24 10.16 9.55
CA ALA A 531 27.26 8.70 9.51
C ALA A 531 26.37 8.14 8.39
N LEU A 532 25.14 8.68 8.23
CA LEU A 532 24.21 8.28 7.18
C LEU A 532 24.78 8.47 5.77
N GLN A 533 25.56 9.53 5.55
CA GLN A 533 26.24 9.78 4.27
C GLN A 533 27.16 8.64 3.85
N THR A 534 27.75 7.91 4.79
CA THR A 534 28.62 6.75 4.49
C THR A 534 27.85 5.57 3.87
N LYS A 535 26.53 5.54 4.06
CA LYS A 535 25.64 4.54 3.45
C LYS A 535 25.23 4.91 2.01
N ILE A 536 25.69 6.06 1.48
CA ILE A 536 25.26 6.56 0.19
C ILE A 536 26.48 6.71 -0.73
N THR A 537 26.46 6.02 -1.87
CA THR A 537 27.55 6.10 -2.84
C THR A 537 27.53 7.40 -3.64
N SER A 538 28.62 7.73 -4.32
CA SER A 538 28.71 8.88 -5.24
C SER A 538 27.69 8.82 -6.38
N ALA A 539 27.23 7.63 -6.76
CA ALA A 539 26.18 7.42 -7.75
C ALA A 539 24.74 7.49 -7.17
N GLY A 540 24.57 7.85 -5.88
CA GLY A 540 23.26 7.93 -5.24
C GLY A 540 22.65 6.57 -4.89
N VAL A 541 23.45 5.50 -4.81
CA VAL A 541 22.99 4.19 -4.28
C VAL A 541 22.94 4.27 -2.78
N VAL A 542 21.80 4.01 -2.20
CA VAL A 542 21.56 3.96 -0.75
C VAL A 542 21.62 2.52 -0.28
N LYS A 543 22.49 2.22 0.68
CA LYS A 543 22.73 0.89 1.20
C LYS A 543 21.98 0.61 2.50
N ASP A 544 21.88 -0.66 2.85
CA ASP A 544 21.46 -1.18 4.15
C ASP A 544 20.06 -0.72 4.60
N ILE A 545 19.10 -0.62 3.69
CA ILE A 545 17.71 -0.36 4.02
C ILE A 545 17.02 -1.68 4.36
N CYS A 546 16.46 -1.80 5.55
CA CYS A 546 15.69 -2.97 5.96
C CYS A 546 14.47 -3.20 5.08
N CYS A 547 14.22 -4.44 4.66
CA CYS A 547 13.02 -4.84 3.92
C CYS A 547 11.71 -4.57 4.69
N GLY A 548 10.56 -4.78 4.04
CA GLY A 548 9.25 -4.81 4.72
C GLY A 548 9.26 -5.81 5.86
N THR A 549 8.79 -5.40 7.04
CA THR A 549 8.93 -6.18 8.27
C THR A 549 7.60 -6.22 9.01
N GLY A 550 7.12 -7.42 9.28
CA GLY A 550 5.94 -7.66 10.11
C GLY A 550 6.25 -7.53 11.61
N ILE A 551 5.22 -7.66 12.45
CA ILE A 551 5.39 -7.68 13.90
C ILE A 551 5.94 -9.06 14.29
N GLY A 552 7.17 -9.09 14.80
CA GLY A 552 7.83 -10.29 15.33
C GLY A 552 7.94 -10.26 16.85
N ASP A 553 8.13 -11.44 17.47
CA ASP A 553 8.21 -11.58 18.92
C ASP A 553 9.65 -11.81 19.45
N SER A 554 10.63 -11.92 18.57
CA SER A 554 12.03 -12.15 18.96
C SER A 554 12.99 -11.14 18.34
N LYS A 555 14.13 -10.89 18.97
CA LYS A 555 15.22 -10.08 18.42
C LYS A 555 15.74 -10.69 17.11
N GLU A 556 15.97 -11.99 17.09
CA GLU A 556 16.46 -12.72 15.91
C GLU A 556 15.60 -12.47 14.68
N PHE A 557 14.26 -12.40 14.81
CA PHE A 557 13.37 -12.06 13.70
C PHE A 557 13.74 -10.73 13.05
N TYR A 558 14.07 -9.70 13.85
CA TYR A 558 14.43 -8.38 13.34
C TYR A 558 15.88 -8.32 12.85
N GLU A 559 16.81 -8.96 13.53
CA GLU A 559 18.22 -8.99 13.19
C GLU A 559 18.50 -9.72 11.88
N THR A 560 17.72 -10.75 11.57
CA THR A 560 17.85 -11.54 10.35
C THR A 560 17.09 -10.95 9.15
N ARG A 561 16.44 -9.78 9.30
CA ARG A 561 15.74 -9.12 8.17
C ARG A 561 16.72 -8.76 7.07
N HIS A 562 16.31 -9.04 5.83
CA HIS A 562 17.10 -8.65 4.67
C HIS A 562 17.27 -7.13 4.57
N ARG A 563 18.44 -6.71 4.12
CA ARG A 563 18.76 -5.34 3.79
C ARG A 563 18.93 -5.23 2.28
N TYR A 564 18.34 -4.21 1.71
CA TYR A 564 18.42 -3.97 0.27
C TYR A 564 19.01 -2.60 -0.04
N ASP A 565 19.77 -2.55 -1.12
CA ASP A 565 20.19 -1.30 -1.68
C ASP A 565 18.98 -0.64 -2.36
N ASN A 566 18.81 0.67 -2.12
CA ASN A 566 17.76 1.49 -2.72
C ASN A 566 16.32 1.01 -2.49
N ASP A 567 16.06 0.30 -1.40
CA ASP A 567 14.68 -0.05 -1.06
C ASP A 567 13.83 1.23 -0.93
N PRO A 568 12.71 1.33 -1.65
CA PRO A 568 11.91 2.56 -1.70
C PRO A 568 11.37 3.00 -0.32
N ARG A 569 11.37 2.11 0.68
CA ARG A 569 10.94 2.44 2.06
C ARG A 569 11.86 3.42 2.77
N GLY A 570 13.13 3.56 2.31
CA GLY A 570 14.09 4.50 2.89
C GLY A 570 14.34 5.74 2.06
N LEU A 571 14.15 5.68 0.73
CA LEU A 571 14.57 6.75 -0.18
C LEU A 571 13.94 8.11 0.14
N GLY A 572 12.64 8.15 0.39
CA GLY A 572 11.93 9.38 0.73
C GLY A 572 12.43 10.00 2.05
N ALA A 573 12.68 9.18 3.06
CA ALA A 573 13.21 9.65 4.34
C ALA A 573 14.60 10.31 4.19
N ILE A 574 15.47 9.76 3.34
CA ILE A 574 16.82 10.29 3.12
C ILE A 574 16.77 11.62 2.37
N ILE A 575 15.91 11.75 1.35
CA ILE A 575 15.68 13.03 0.67
C ILE A 575 15.18 14.09 1.65
N CYS A 576 14.19 13.75 2.49
CA CYS A 576 13.70 14.65 3.54
C CYS A 576 14.79 15.01 4.56
N ALA A 577 15.64 14.04 4.95
CA ALA A 577 16.74 14.30 5.89
C ALA A 577 17.73 15.32 5.33
N ASP A 578 18.15 15.19 4.06
CA ASP A 578 19.00 16.17 3.39
C ASP A 578 18.37 17.58 3.38
N VAL A 579 17.09 17.66 3.05
CA VAL A 579 16.33 18.93 3.05
C VAL A 579 16.27 19.54 4.45
N GLU A 580 15.98 18.75 5.49
CA GLU A 580 15.86 19.26 6.85
C GLU A 580 17.22 19.61 7.48
N ILE A 581 18.31 18.92 7.10
CA ILE A 581 19.68 19.29 7.49
C ILE A 581 20.02 20.70 6.98
N ALA A 582 19.77 21.00 5.71
CA ALA A 582 20.06 22.31 5.17
C ALA A 582 19.20 23.43 5.82
N LYS A 583 17.94 23.12 6.14
CA LYS A 583 17.09 24.06 6.93
C LYS A 583 17.66 24.28 8.33
N LEU A 584 18.13 23.23 9.00
CA LEU A 584 18.75 23.32 10.32
C LEU A 584 20.05 24.13 10.28
N GLU A 585 20.91 23.92 9.28
CA GLU A 585 22.13 24.72 9.09
C GLU A 585 21.82 26.21 8.94
N ASN A 586 20.81 26.53 8.13
CA ASN A 586 20.38 27.91 7.93
C ASN A 586 19.77 28.52 9.23
N TYR A 587 18.97 27.74 9.96
CA TYR A 587 18.39 28.18 11.25
C TYR A 587 19.45 28.48 12.30
N LEU A 588 20.56 27.74 12.33
CA LEU A 588 21.64 27.93 13.30
C LEU A 588 22.59 29.07 12.94
N LYS A 589 22.59 29.56 11.68
CA LYS A 589 23.34 30.73 11.25
C LYS A 589 22.66 32.06 11.65
N LEU A 590 21.36 32.03 11.96
CA LEU A 590 20.56 33.16 12.42
C LEU A 590 20.60 33.28 13.95
#